data_1e3c08965592f76c95815f7201cc24de
#
_entry.id   1e3c08965592f76c95815f7201cc24de
#
_cell.length_a   1.000
_cell.length_b   1.000
_cell.length_c   1.000
_cell.angle_alpha   90.00
_cell.angle_beta   90.00
_cell.angle_gamma   90.00
#
_symmetry.space_group_name_H-M   'P 1'
#
loop_
_entity.id
_entity.type
_entity.pdbx_description
1 polymer ?
#
loop_
_entity_poly.entity_id
_entity_poly.type
_entity_poly.pdbx_seq_one_letter_code
_entity_poly.pdbx_strand_id
1 'polypeptide(L)'
;MENSEDVFNDDYEHPENVEYILESVLMPSDGSSEFNLLAEDYNSILLNQCRCNETTCENIETCTHGGQYEFKPQQKELTLKKLENTARPIIECNDLCGCSKNSCLNRLVQYGPRRNLEIFHSTRYRSHGLRTKVHIPSGAFICEYAGELLTVTEAKKRLENNHTLGLMNYVLVLNEYSNEKKQQVTIVDPSRRGNIGRYLNHSCNPNCYIGAVRIDCPIPKLGIFAARDIEAQEELCFHYGGEDQSKNINEGKACLCAAANCTGFMPNTSIE
;
A
#
# COMPACT_ATOMS: atom_id res chain seq x y z
N MET A 1 4.17 -26.93 6.80
CA MET A 1 4.09 -25.51 6.42
C MET A 1 3.69 -24.77 7.70
N GLU A 2 4.61 -24.01 8.26
CA GLU A 2 4.23 -23.01 9.25
C GLU A 2 3.25 -22.07 8.55
N ASN A 3 2.07 -21.86 9.13
CA ASN A 3 1.01 -21.06 8.54
C ASN A 3 1.55 -19.67 8.21
N SER A 4 1.22 -19.15 7.03
CA SER A 4 1.53 -17.78 6.62
C SER A 4 1.02 -16.73 7.64
N GLU A 5 0.04 -17.11 8.46
CA GLU A 5 -0.49 -16.34 9.60
C GLU A 5 0.60 -15.96 10.64
N ASP A 6 1.70 -16.74 10.73
CA ASP A 6 2.78 -16.44 11.69
C ASP A 6 3.71 -15.28 11.24
N VAL A 7 3.62 -14.83 10.01
CA VAL A 7 4.45 -13.73 9.49
C VAL A 7 3.83 -12.36 9.73
N PHE A 8 2.52 -12.27 9.87
CA PHE A 8 1.78 -11.02 9.98
C PHE A 8 1.27 -10.74 11.39
N ASN A 9 1.26 -9.48 11.78
CA ASN A 9 0.77 -9.03 13.08
C ASN A 9 0.26 -7.60 12.98
N ASP A 10 -0.86 -7.32 13.63
CA ASP A 10 -1.51 -6.01 13.73
C ASP A 10 -1.38 -5.36 15.11
N ASP A 11 -0.64 -6.00 16.03
CA ASP A 11 -0.48 -5.56 17.41
C ASP A 11 0.72 -4.62 17.56
N TYR A 12 0.62 -3.42 16.98
CA TYR A 12 1.63 -2.37 17.10
C TYR A 12 1.18 -1.23 18.00
N GLU A 13 2.06 -0.81 18.90
CA GLU A 13 1.87 0.41 19.68
C GLU A 13 2.12 1.64 18.81
N HIS A 14 1.13 2.52 18.72
CA HIS A 14 1.25 3.80 18.03
C HIS A 14 1.69 4.90 18.99
N PRO A 15 2.81 5.57 18.71
CA PRO A 15 3.31 6.66 19.56
C PRO A 15 2.50 7.96 19.45
N GLU A 16 1.55 8.03 18.50
CA GLU A 16 0.70 9.18 18.25
C GLU A 16 -0.77 8.86 18.54
N ASN A 17 -1.55 9.91 18.82
CA ASN A 17 -2.99 9.77 19.02
C ASN A 17 -3.72 9.63 17.67
N VAL A 18 -3.63 8.46 17.08
CA VAL A 18 -4.28 8.07 15.82
C VAL A 18 -5.16 6.85 16.09
N GLU A 19 -6.37 6.84 15.57
CA GLU A 19 -7.21 5.65 15.62
C GLU A 19 -6.60 4.56 14.73
N TYR A 20 -6.20 3.43 15.36
CA TYR A 20 -5.64 2.32 14.61
C TYR A 20 -6.72 1.55 13.85
N ILE A 21 -6.47 1.30 12.57
CA ILE A 21 -7.34 0.51 11.70
C ILE A 21 -6.50 -0.56 10.97
N LEU A 22 -7.06 -1.75 10.76
CA LEU A 22 -6.37 -2.84 10.05
C LEU A 22 -6.30 -2.60 8.55
N GLU A 23 -7.35 -2.02 8.00
CA GLU A 23 -7.54 -1.76 6.57
C GLU A 23 -8.22 -0.42 6.34
N SER A 24 -8.15 0.08 5.10
CA SER A 24 -8.75 1.37 4.75
C SER A 24 -10.26 1.37 4.96
N VAL A 25 -10.77 2.49 5.45
CA VAL A 25 -12.19 2.72 5.76
C VAL A 25 -12.70 3.97 5.05
N LEU A 26 -14.00 4.05 4.85
CA LEU A 26 -14.59 5.27 4.29
C LEU A 26 -14.37 6.48 5.22
N MET A 27 -14.13 7.65 4.63
CA MET A 27 -14.27 8.92 5.33
C MET A 27 -15.68 9.06 5.92
N PRO A 28 -15.90 9.91 6.93
CA PRO A 28 -17.24 10.25 7.38
C PRO A 28 -18.09 10.81 6.23
N SER A 29 -19.36 10.42 6.18
CA SER A 29 -20.29 10.90 5.15
C SER A 29 -20.45 12.43 5.22
N ASP A 30 -20.30 13.08 4.09
CA ASP A 30 -20.57 14.51 3.91
C ASP A 30 -21.91 14.78 3.18
N GLY A 31 -22.64 13.71 2.84
CA GLY A 31 -23.90 13.76 2.12
C GLY A 31 -23.78 14.09 0.63
N SER A 32 -22.55 14.18 0.09
CA SER A 32 -22.32 14.49 -1.33
C SER A 32 -22.62 13.29 -2.24
N SER A 33 -22.91 13.57 -3.51
CA SER A 33 -23.03 12.53 -4.54
C SER A 33 -21.69 11.82 -4.78
N GLU A 34 -20.58 12.52 -4.62
CA GLU A 34 -19.23 11.96 -4.75
C GLU A 34 -18.96 10.92 -3.64
N PHE A 35 -19.35 11.23 -2.38
CA PHE A 35 -19.29 10.28 -1.29
C PHE A 35 -20.18 9.05 -1.55
N ASN A 36 -21.40 9.25 -2.05
CA ASN A 36 -22.30 8.14 -2.32
C ASN A 36 -21.72 7.16 -3.35
N LEU A 37 -21.11 7.67 -4.43
CA LEU A 37 -20.42 6.84 -5.41
C LEU A 37 -19.22 6.08 -4.80
N LEU A 38 -18.41 6.75 -3.99
CA LEU A 38 -17.31 6.11 -3.27
C LEU A 38 -17.81 5.00 -2.33
N ALA A 39 -18.92 5.24 -1.63
CA ALA A 39 -19.53 4.27 -0.73
C ALA A 39 -20.17 3.10 -1.50
N GLU A 40 -20.75 3.33 -2.68
CA GLU A 40 -21.23 2.27 -3.56
C GLU A 40 -20.09 1.37 -4.01
N ASP A 41 -18.97 1.93 -4.47
CA ASP A 41 -17.79 1.18 -4.87
C ASP A 41 -17.21 0.39 -3.68
N TYR A 42 -17.10 1.03 -2.51
CA TYR A 42 -16.57 0.40 -1.29
C TYR A 42 -17.40 -0.80 -0.82
N ASN A 43 -18.73 -0.72 -0.94
CA ASN A 43 -19.66 -1.78 -0.53
C ASN A 43 -19.95 -2.78 -1.66
N SER A 44 -19.43 -2.56 -2.85
CA SER A 44 -19.62 -3.48 -3.97
C SER A 44 -18.65 -4.66 -3.89
N ILE A 45 -19.04 -5.78 -4.47
CA ILE A 45 -18.24 -7.01 -4.47
C ILE A 45 -17.82 -7.33 -5.89
N LEU A 46 -16.52 -7.56 -6.08
CA LEU A 46 -15.99 -8.13 -7.32
C LEU A 46 -16.42 -9.59 -7.42
N LEU A 47 -17.24 -9.89 -8.42
CA LEU A 47 -17.76 -11.24 -8.66
C LEU A 47 -16.75 -12.17 -9.35
N ASN A 48 -15.53 -11.68 -9.62
CA ASN A 48 -14.47 -12.49 -10.21
C ASN A 48 -14.04 -13.56 -9.22
N GLN A 49 -14.13 -14.82 -9.66
CA GLN A 49 -13.74 -15.97 -8.86
C GLN A 49 -12.92 -16.95 -9.69
N CYS A 50 -11.94 -17.59 -9.11
CA CYS A 50 -11.27 -18.73 -9.71
C CYS A 50 -12.02 -20.04 -9.38
N ARG A 51 -11.89 -21.02 -10.28
CA ARG A 51 -12.48 -22.36 -10.10
C ARG A 51 -11.43 -23.42 -9.76
N CYS A 52 -10.37 -23.01 -9.06
CA CYS A 52 -9.25 -23.86 -8.70
C CYS A 52 -9.60 -24.68 -7.45
N ASN A 53 -10.02 -25.93 -7.62
CA ASN A 53 -10.48 -26.76 -6.49
C ASN A 53 -9.34 -27.34 -5.65
N GLU A 54 -8.16 -27.55 -6.24
CA GLU A 54 -7.03 -28.23 -5.54
C GLU A 54 -5.67 -27.62 -5.89
N THR A 55 -5.63 -26.56 -6.70
CA THR A 55 -4.38 -25.93 -7.14
C THR A 55 -3.97 -24.79 -6.21
N THR A 56 -2.69 -24.54 -6.13
CA THR A 56 -2.11 -23.47 -5.31
C THR A 56 -2.29 -22.07 -5.88
N CYS A 57 -2.98 -21.92 -7.03
CA CYS A 57 -3.18 -20.64 -7.73
C CYS A 57 -1.86 -19.92 -8.10
N GLU A 58 -0.77 -20.65 -8.31
CA GLU A 58 0.54 -20.10 -8.64
C GLU A 58 0.67 -19.61 -10.09
N ASN A 59 -0.17 -20.13 -11.00
CA ASN A 59 -0.02 -19.92 -12.42
C ASN A 59 -1.28 -19.29 -13.02
N ILE A 60 -1.09 -18.25 -13.84
CA ILE A 60 -2.16 -17.56 -14.57
C ILE A 60 -2.85 -18.48 -15.64
N GLU A 61 -2.15 -19.50 -16.12
CA GLU A 61 -2.72 -20.44 -17.07
C GLU A 61 -3.81 -21.34 -16.43
N THR A 62 -3.68 -21.57 -15.12
CA THR A 62 -4.58 -22.44 -14.35
C THR A 62 -5.52 -21.66 -13.44
N CYS A 63 -5.19 -20.44 -13.09
CA CYS A 63 -5.98 -19.58 -12.22
C CYS A 63 -6.16 -18.19 -12.82
N THR A 64 -7.40 -17.73 -12.96
CA THR A 64 -7.72 -16.40 -13.51
C THR A 64 -7.13 -15.24 -12.69
N HIS A 65 -6.86 -15.44 -11.41
CA HIS A 65 -6.25 -14.45 -10.51
C HIS A 65 -4.76 -14.67 -10.30
N GLY A 66 -4.28 -15.92 -10.42
CA GLY A 66 -2.94 -16.33 -9.99
C GLY A 66 -1.80 -15.86 -10.87
N GLY A 67 -0.61 -16.24 -10.45
CA GLY A 67 0.62 -16.05 -11.21
C GLY A 67 1.44 -14.82 -10.85
N GLN A 68 0.97 -13.98 -9.93
CA GLN A 68 1.67 -12.75 -9.54
C GLN A 68 2.61 -12.93 -8.33
N TYR A 69 2.28 -13.89 -7.47
CA TYR A 69 3.14 -14.26 -6.35
C TYR A 69 3.95 -15.52 -6.65
N GLU A 70 5.09 -15.64 -5.99
CA GLU A 70 5.92 -16.85 -5.97
C GLU A 70 6.29 -17.20 -4.53
N PHE A 71 6.29 -18.48 -4.21
CA PHE A 71 6.77 -18.96 -2.92
C PHE A 71 8.29 -19.13 -2.97
N LYS A 72 9.02 -18.48 -2.06
CA LYS A 72 10.47 -18.62 -1.91
C LYS A 72 10.78 -19.61 -0.78
N PRO A 73 11.17 -20.87 -1.10
CA PRO A 73 11.35 -21.91 -0.09
C PRO A 73 12.41 -21.58 0.97
N GLN A 74 13.47 -20.86 0.58
CA GLN A 74 14.58 -20.51 1.48
C GLN A 74 14.14 -19.50 2.55
N GLN A 75 13.26 -18.57 2.20
CA GLN A 75 12.69 -17.58 3.10
C GLN A 75 11.36 -18.03 3.72
N LYS A 76 10.80 -19.15 3.23
CA LYS A 76 9.45 -19.65 3.60
C LYS A 76 8.35 -18.59 3.44
N GLU A 77 8.44 -17.78 2.39
CA GLU A 77 7.61 -16.60 2.21
C GLU A 77 7.11 -16.45 0.77
N LEU A 78 5.91 -15.88 0.63
CA LEU A 78 5.37 -15.41 -0.64
C LEU A 78 5.91 -14.02 -0.94
N THR A 79 6.35 -13.84 -2.19
CA THR A 79 6.81 -12.55 -2.69
C THR A 79 6.13 -12.21 -4.01
N LEU A 80 5.93 -10.92 -4.27
CA LEU A 80 5.45 -10.45 -5.55
C LEU A 80 6.57 -10.65 -6.59
N LYS A 81 6.24 -11.29 -7.71
CA LYS A 81 7.18 -11.47 -8.82
C LYS A 81 7.54 -10.11 -9.42
N LYS A 82 8.79 -9.94 -9.84
CA LYS A 82 9.15 -8.81 -10.72
C LYS A 82 8.45 -9.03 -12.06
N LEU A 83 7.39 -8.29 -12.30
CA LEU A 83 6.69 -8.32 -13.57
C LEU A 83 7.50 -7.49 -14.56
N GLU A 84 7.87 -8.08 -15.68
CA GLU A 84 8.52 -7.38 -16.81
C GLU A 84 7.60 -6.35 -17.47
N ASN A 85 6.28 -6.43 -17.18
CA ASN A 85 5.25 -5.48 -17.60
C ASN A 85 4.28 -5.21 -16.44
N THR A 86 4.39 -4.04 -15.84
CA THR A 86 3.59 -3.57 -14.69
C THR A 86 2.10 -3.29 -15.00
N ALA A 87 1.63 -3.62 -16.20
CA ALA A 87 0.31 -3.23 -16.68
C ALA A 87 -0.87 -4.06 -16.15
N ARG A 88 -0.64 -5.08 -15.32
CA ARG A 88 -1.74 -5.90 -14.78
C ARG A 88 -2.00 -5.57 -13.32
N PRO A 89 -3.26 -5.30 -12.94
CA PRO A 89 -3.62 -5.14 -11.54
C PRO A 89 -3.34 -6.45 -10.78
N ILE A 90 -2.86 -6.35 -9.55
CA ILE A 90 -2.71 -7.49 -8.65
C ILE A 90 -4.10 -7.84 -8.15
N ILE A 91 -4.55 -9.07 -8.44
CA ILE A 91 -5.85 -9.59 -7.98
C ILE A 91 -5.60 -10.81 -7.13
N GLU A 92 -5.96 -10.75 -5.84
CA GLU A 92 -5.90 -11.89 -4.96
C GLU A 92 -7.18 -12.73 -5.04
N CYS A 93 -7.06 -13.99 -4.68
CA CYS A 93 -8.22 -14.86 -4.49
C CYS A 93 -9.02 -14.41 -3.27
N ASN A 94 -10.34 -14.36 -3.41
CA ASN A 94 -11.28 -13.97 -2.35
C ASN A 94 -12.09 -15.17 -1.86
N ASP A 95 -13.08 -14.93 -1.01
CA ASP A 95 -13.91 -15.95 -0.39
C ASP A 95 -14.88 -16.65 -1.36
N LEU A 96 -15.11 -16.06 -2.54
CA LEU A 96 -15.92 -16.66 -3.61
C LEU A 96 -15.10 -17.66 -4.46
N CYS A 97 -13.77 -17.65 -4.33
CA CYS A 97 -12.90 -18.53 -5.10
C CYS A 97 -12.99 -19.99 -4.63
N GLY A 98 -12.94 -20.92 -5.59
CA GLY A 98 -12.98 -22.36 -5.31
C GLY A 98 -11.69 -22.92 -4.68
N CYS A 99 -10.60 -22.16 -4.60
CA CYS A 99 -9.34 -22.58 -3.98
C CYS A 99 -9.42 -22.58 -2.46
N SER A 100 -8.69 -23.50 -1.82
CA SER A 100 -8.57 -23.54 -0.36
C SER A 100 -7.80 -22.34 0.16
N LYS A 101 -8.33 -21.64 1.18
CA LYS A 101 -7.65 -20.51 1.84
C LYS A 101 -6.28 -20.91 2.41
N ASN A 102 -6.15 -22.14 2.91
CA ASN A 102 -4.94 -22.61 3.60
C ASN A 102 -3.79 -22.99 2.65
N SER A 103 -4.08 -23.26 1.38
CA SER A 103 -3.07 -23.69 0.40
C SER A 103 -2.93 -22.77 -0.78
N CYS A 104 -3.76 -21.73 -0.89
CA CYS A 104 -3.72 -20.78 -1.99
C CYS A 104 -2.55 -19.82 -1.85
N LEU A 105 -1.63 -19.85 -2.81
CA LEU A 105 -0.47 -18.96 -2.86
C LEU A 105 -0.78 -17.59 -3.51
N ASN A 106 -2.05 -17.32 -3.81
CA ASN A 106 -2.49 -16.03 -4.33
C ASN A 106 -3.34 -15.26 -3.28
N ARG A 107 -2.90 -15.32 -2.03
CA ARG A 107 -3.46 -14.61 -0.88
C ARG A 107 -2.29 -14.15 0.00
N LEU A 108 -2.04 -12.85 0.08
CA LEU A 108 -0.91 -12.30 0.81
C LEU A 108 -1.30 -11.03 1.58
N VAL A 109 -1.80 -10.01 0.88
CA VAL A 109 -2.12 -8.70 1.46
C VAL A 109 -3.28 -8.77 2.45
N GLN A 110 -4.22 -9.68 2.22
CA GLN A 110 -5.39 -9.88 3.06
C GLN A 110 -5.09 -10.43 4.47
N TYR A 111 -3.84 -10.85 4.74
CA TYR A 111 -3.43 -11.36 6.06
C TYR A 111 -2.90 -10.27 7.01
N GLY A 112 -2.89 -9.02 6.58
CA GLY A 112 -2.46 -7.90 7.41
C GLY A 112 -0.95 -7.65 7.41
N PRO A 113 -0.49 -6.74 8.26
CA PRO A 113 0.89 -6.29 8.27
C PRO A 113 1.85 -7.38 8.75
N ARG A 114 3.07 -7.32 8.21
CA ARG A 114 4.17 -8.22 8.57
C ARG A 114 4.60 -8.00 10.03
N ARG A 115 5.03 -9.07 10.68
CA ARG A 115 5.67 -9.04 12.01
C ARG A 115 7.08 -8.46 11.96
N ASN A 116 7.67 -8.19 13.14
CA ASN A 116 9.05 -7.72 13.29
C ASN A 116 9.30 -6.35 12.65
N LEU A 117 8.29 -5.51 12.58
CA LEU A 117 8.42 -4.09 12.30
C LEU A 117 8.51 -3.30 13.62
N GLU A 118 9.08 -2.12 13.57
CA GLU A 118 9.24 -1.25 14.73
C GLU A 118 9.09 0.21 14.32
N ILE A 119 8.20 0.92 15.02
CA ILE A 119 8.12 2.37 14.94
C ILE A 119 9.25 2.93 15.81
N PHE A 120 10.06 3.82 15.26
CA PHE A 120 11.21 4.41 15.95
C PHE A 120 11.33 5.90 15.65
N HIS A 121 12.09 6.63 16.44
CA HIS A 121 12.41 8.01 16.12
C HIS A 121 13.58 8.08 15.12
N SER A 122 13.26 8.45 13.88
CA SER A 122 14.26 8.63 12.83
C SER A 122 14.97 9.97 13.00
N THR A 123 16.24 9.92 13.35
CA THR A 123 17.08 11.14 13.48
C THR A 123 17.28 11.83 12.13
N ARG A 124 17.28 11.07 11.04
CA ARG A 124 17.37 11.58 9.67
C ARG A 124 16.18 12.47 9.31
N TYR A 125 14.97 11.98 9.56
CA TYR A 125 13.74 12.68 9.18
C TYR A 125 13.20 13.56 10.31
N ARG A 126 13.79 13.48 11.53
CA ARG A 126 13.34 14.20 12.74
C ARG A 126 11.86 13.95 13.04
N SER A 127 11.42 12.74 12.78
CA SER A 127 10.04 12.27 12.92
C SER A 127 10.01 10.79 13.24
N HIS A 128 8.81 10.21 13.44
CA HIS A 128 8.69 8.76 13.50
C HIS A 128 9.03 8.16 12.13
N GLY A 129 9.63 6.98 12.16
CA GLY A 129 9.92 6.14 11.01
C GLY A 129 9.53 4.69 11.30
N LEU A 130 9.49 3.88 10.27
CA LEU A 130 9.29 2.44 10.36
C LEU A 130 10.57 1.73 9.93
N ARG A 131 11.01 0.72 10.70
CA ARG A 131 12.13 -0.14 10.33
C ARG A 131 11.81 -1.61 10.54
N THR A 132 12.55 -2.46 9.88
CA THR A 132 12.45 -3.90 10.10
C THR A 132 13.46 -4.40 11.13
N LYS A 133 13.07 -5.36 11.97
CA LYS A 133 13.97 -6.06 12.92
C LYS A 133 14.69 -7.25 12.29
N VAL A 134 14.22 -7.71 11.13
CA VAL A 134 14.73 -8.89 10.42
C VAL A 134 14.93 -8.56 8.94
N HIS A 135 15.70 -9.39 8.24
CA HIS A 135 15.80 -9.29 6.78
C HIS A 135 14.44 -9.46 6.10
N ILE A 136 14.15 -8.64 5.09
CA ILE A 136 12.97 -8.73 4.22
C ILE A 136 13.41 -8.96 2.79
N PRO A 137 12.99 -10.04 2.12
CA PRO A 137 13.38 -10.31 0.75
C PRO A 137 12.63 -9.38 -0.24
N SER A 138 13.26 -9.15 -1.39
CA SER A 138 12.65 -8.41 -2.51
C SER A 138 11.31 -9.00 -2.92
N GLY A 139 10.30 -8.14 -3.12
CA GLY A 139 8.93 -8.52 -3.45
C GLY A 139 8.07 -8.92 -2.26
N ALA A 140 8.63 -9.02 -1.04
CA ALA A 140 7.84 -9.34 0.15
C ALA A 140 6.86 -8.22 0.49
N PHE A 141 5.66 -8.60 0.94
CA PHE A 141 4.66 -7.66 1.45
C PHE A 141 5.06 -7.17 2.84
N ILE A 142 4.84 -5.89 3.11
CA ILE A 142 5.16 -5.26 4.39
C ILE A 142 3.88 -4.93 5.16
N CYS A 143 3.04 -4.07 4.61
CA CYS A 143 1.74 -3.68 5.16
C CYS A 143 0.91 -2.97 4.10
N GLU A 144 -0.37 -2.76 4.36
CA GLU A 144 -1.19 -1.82 3.61
C GLU A 144 -0.85 -0.38 4.05
N TYR A 145 -0.86 0.57 3.13
CA TYR A 145 -0.97 1.98 3.46
C TYR A 145 -2.44 2.28 3.70
N ALA A 146 -2.92 1.99 4.91
CA ALA A 146 -4.33 2.09 5.26
C ALA A 146 -4.66 3.44 5.89
N GLY A 147 -5.84 3.96 5.55
CA GLY A 147 -6.34 5.24 6.03
C GLY A 147 -7.81 5.46 5.68
N GLU A 148 -8.26 6.69 5.79
CA GLU A 148 -9.58 7.08 5.29
C GLU A 148 -9.56 7.18 3.76
N LEU A 149 -10.46 6.48 3.10
CA LEU A 149 -10.75 6.63 1.67
C LEU A 149 -11.49 7.94 1.46
N LEU A 150 -10.92 8.82 0.63
CA LEU A 150 -11.43 10.16 0.42
C LEU A 150 -12.03 10.35 -0.96
N THR A 151 -13.04 11.22 -1.04
CA THR A 151 -13.45 11.86 -2.29
C THR A 151 -12.38 12.85 -2.76
N VAL A 152 -12.37 13.17 -4.05
CA VAL A 152 -11.45 14.19 -4.62
C VAL A 152 -11.67 15.54 -3.93
N THR A 153 -12.92 15.91 -3.70
CA THR A 153 -13.29 17.17 -3.05
C THR A 153 -12.76 17.25 -1.61
N GLU A 154 -12.97 16.21 -0.79
CA GLU A 154 -12.46 16.21 0.59
C GLU A 154 -10.94 16.16 0.63
N ALA A 155 -10.31 15.44 -0.27
CA ALA A 155 -8.86 15.36 -0.34
C ALA A 155 -8.23 16.74 -0.68
N LYS A 156 -8.77 17.47 -1.67
CA LYS A 156 -8.34 18.84 -1.99
C LYS A 156 -8.46 19.76 -0.77
N LYS A 157 -9.59 19.70 -0.07
CA LYS A 157 -9.82 20.48 1.15
C LYS A 157 -8.82 20.15 2.27
N ARG A 158 -8.49 18.84 2.48
CA ARG A 158 -7.49 18.44 3.48
C ARG A 158 -6.09 18.90 3.10
N LEU A 159 -5.71 18.80 1.83
CA LEU A 159 -4.41 19.28 1.34
C LEU A 159 -4.25 20.78 1.54
N GLU A 160 -5.27 21.58 1.19
CA GLU A 160 -5.26 23.04 1.38
C GLU A 160 -5.17 23.41 2.87
N ASN A 161 -5.93 22.74 3.72
CA ASN A 161 -5.89 22.94 5.16
C ASN A 161 -4.51 22.58 5.74
N ASN A 162 -3.93 21.43 5.36
CA ASN A 162 -2.61 21.01 5.80
C ASN A 162 -1.53 22.01 5.37
N HIS A 163 -1.61 22.52 4.14
CA HIS A 163 -0.71 23.56 3.63
C HIS A 163 -0.84 24.85 4.46
N THR A 164 -2.05 25.33 4.67
CA THR A 164 -2.34 26.60 5.40
C THR A 164 -1.86 26.54 6.84
N LEU A 165 -2.00 25.38 7.50
CA LEU A 165 -1.63 25.15 8.90
C LEU A 165 -0.19 24.64 9.07
N GLY A 166 0.56 24.44 7.98
CA GLY A 166 1.92 23.88 8.02
C GLY A 166 1.99 22.45 8.55
N LEU A 167 0.90 21.68 8.45
CA LEU A 167 0.81 20.30 8.92
C LEU A 167 1.52 19.33 7.95
N MET A 168 1.81 18.14 8.46
CA MET A 168 2.28 17.04 7.62
C MET A 168 1.17 16.58 6.69
N ASN A 169 1.52 16.32 5.44
CA ASN A 169 0.61 15.72 4.48
C ASN A 169 0.84 14.20 4.42
N TYR A 170 -0.21 13.45 4.73
CA TYR A 170 -0.24 11.99 4.63
C TYR A 170 -1.09 11.49 3.44
N VAL A 171 -1.78 12.40 2.75
CA VAL A 171 -2.65 12.03 1.62
C VAL A 171 -1.84 11.41 0.50
N LEU A 172 -2.18 10.18 0.16
CA LEU A 172 -1.63 9.45 -0.97
C LEU A 172 -2.68 9.33 -2.06
N VAL A 173 -2.28 9.62 -3.29
CA VAL A 173 -3.12 9.53 -4.49
C VAL A 173 -2.53 8.48 -5.42
N LEU A 174 -3.31 7.43 -5.68
CA LEU A 174 -3.00 6.43 -6.68
C LEU A 174 -3.86 6.66 -7.92
N ASN A 175 -3.22 6.88 -9.06
CA ASN A 175 -3.86 6.99 -10.37
C ASN A 175 -3.63 5.70 -11.14
N GLU A 176 -4.72 5.04 -11.53
CA GLU A 176 -4.68 3.86 -12.40
C GLU A 176 -5.30 4.20 -13.76
N TYR A 177 -4.62 3.84 -14.84
CA TYR A 177 -5.08 4.09 -16.20
C TYR A 177 -5.49 2.77 -16.85
N SER A 178 -6.74 2.68 -17.31
CA SER A 178 -7.18 1.56 -18.13
C SER A 178 -6.94 1.84 -19.62
N ASN A 179 -6.92 0.78 -20.44
CA ASN A 179 -6.83 0.89 -21.90
C ASN A 179 -7.98 1.72 -22.52
N GLU A 180 -9.08 1.90 -21.81
CA GLU A 180 -10.23 2.70 -22.21
C GLU A 180 -10.12 4.18 -21.83
N LYS A 181 -8.95 4.63 -21.42
CA LYS A 181 -8.69 6.00 -20.92
C LYS A 181 -9.53 6.40 -19.70
N LYS A 182 -10.18 5.46 -19.03
CA LYS A 182 -10.88 5.72 -17.78
C LYS A 182 -9.83 5.70 -16.67
N GLN A 183 -9.59 6.86 -16.08
CA GLN A 183 -8.72 7.00 -14.90
C GLN A 183 -9.53 6.60 -13.68
N GLN A 184 -9.01 5.66 -12.89
CA GLN A 184 -9.49 5.39 -11.54
C GLN A 184 -8.53 6.02 -10.54
N VAL A 185 -9.07 6.80 -9.63
CA VAL A 185 -8.28 7.50 -8.59
C VAL A 185 -8.66 6.91 -7.23
N THR A 186 -7.66 6.44 -6.51
CA THR A 186 -7.83 6.00 -5.11
C THR A 186 -7.04 6.95 -4.21
N ILE A 187 -7.71 7.54 -3.23
CA ILE A 187 -7.13 8.52 -2.32
C ILE A 187 -7.26 8.01 -0.90
N VAL A 188 -6.13 7.92 -0.19
CA VAL A 188 -6.06 7.41 1.18
C VAL A 188 -5.38 8.45 2.07
N ASP A 189 -5.95 8.72 3.24
CA ASP A 189 -5.39 9.63 4.24
C ASP A 189 -5.33 8.97 5.63
N PRO A 190 -4.16 8.51 6.08
CA PRO A 190 -3.96 7.95 7.41
C PRO A 190 -3.69 8.99 8.51
N SER A 191 -4.02 10.27 8.32
CA SER A 191 -3.73 11.31 9.30
C SER A 191 -4.49 11.15 10.61
N ARG A 192 -5.74 10.69 10.56
CA ARG A 192 -6.64 10.52 11.72
C ARG A 192 -6.87 9.05 12.07
N ARG A 193 -7.01 8.23 11.06
CA ARG A 193 -7.27 6.79 11.12
C ARG A 193 -6.27 6.11 10.20
N GLY A 194 -5.46 5.22 10.72
CA GLY A 194 -4.40 4.61 9.91
C GLY A 194 -3.75 3.42 10.63
N ASN A 195 -2.84 2.78 9.93
CA ASN A 195 -2.05 1.68 10.46
C ASN A 195 -0.56 2.03 10.47
N ILE A 196 0.26 1.01 10.67
CA ILE A 196 1.72 1.13 10.73
C ILE A 196 2.33 1.70 9.43
N GLY A 197 1.65 1.57 8.29
CA GLY A 197 2.09 2.09 6.99
C GLY A 197 2.31 3.60 6.94
N ARG A 198 1.63 4.35 7.81
CA ARG A 198 1.77 5.82 7.87
C ARG A 198 3.15 6.31 8.32
N TYR A 199 3.96 5.43 8.91
CA TYR A 199 5.30 5.77 9.42
C TYR A 199 6.44 5.55 8.43
N LEU A 200 6.14 5.06 7.20
CA LEU A 200 7.17 5.00 6.17
C LEU A 200 7.49 6.41 5.66
N ASN A 201 8.75 6.80 5.76
CA ASN A 201 9.23 8.09 5.29
C ASN A 201 9.47 8.09 3.75
N HIS A 202 9.59 9.30 3.19
CA HIS A 202 9.95 9.46 1.78
C HIS A 202 11.42 9.21 1.52
N SER A 203 11.73 8.54 0.42
CA SER A 203 13.09 8.51 -0.14
C SER A 203 13.08 8.68 -1.66
N CYS A 204 14.06 9.43 -2.19
CA CYS A 204 14.32 9.50 -3.63
C CYS A 204 15.01 8.23 -4.17
N ASN A 205 15.54 7.37 -3.27
CA ASN A 205 16.03 6.02 -3.58
C ASN A 205 15.37 5.03 -2.61
N PRO A 206 14.08 4.72 -2.79
CA PRO A 206 13.30 3.96 -1.83
C PRO A 206 13.65 2.47 -1.85
N ASN A 207 13.44 1.80 -0.71
CA ASN A 207 13.51 0.35 -0.60
C ASN A 207 12.13 -0.33 -0.64
N CYS A 208 11.05 0.46 -0.69
CA CYS A 208 9.68 -0.02 -0.82
C CYS A 208 8.95 0.70 -1.95
N TYR A 209 7.90 0.06 -2.46
CA TYR A 209 6.97 0.66 -3.43
C TYR A 209 5.53 0.28 -3.10
N ILE A 210 4.56 0.99 -3.69
CA ILE A 210 3.14 0.74 -3.51
C ILE A 210 2.60 0.02 -4.73
N GLY A 211 1.87 -1.08 -4.48
CA GLY A 211 1.12 -1.82 -5.50
C GLY A 211 -0.38 -1.78 -5.21
N ALA A 212 -1.19 -1.62 -6.25
CA ALA A 212 -2.64 -1.74 -6.17
C ALA A 212 -3.06 -3.20 -6.12
N VAL A 213 -3.68 -3.63 -5.02
CA VAL A 213 -4.10 -5.03 -4.81
C VAL A 213 -5.61 -5.09 -4.60
N ARG A 214 -6.31 -5.81 -5.47
CA ARG A 214 -7.75 -6.05 -5.34
C ARG A 214 -8.00 -7.45 -4.81
N ILE A 215 -8.95 -7.57 -3.88
CA ILE A 215 -9.38 -8.85 -3.30
C ILE A 215 -10.83 -9.11 -3.70
N ASP A 216 -11.75 -8.42 -3.09
CA ASP A 216 -13.19 -8.54 -3.28
C ASP A 216 -13.87 -7.19 -3.57
N CYS A 217 -13.15 -6.09 -3.48
CA CYS A 217 -13.63 -4.73 -3.69
C CYS A 217 -13.00 -4.11 -4.94
N PRO A 218 -13.74 -3.30 -5.73
CA PRO A 218 -13.20 -2.53 -6.84
C PRO A 218 -12.10 -1.54 -6.40
N ILE A 219 -12.23 -0.98 -5.19
CA ILE A 219 -11.21 -0.09 -4.64
C ILE A 219 -10.00 -0.93 -4.20
N PRO A 220 -8.79 -0.67 -4.72
CA PRO A 220 -7.63 -1.44 -4.36
C PRO A 220 -7.13 -1.12 -2.95
N LYS A 221 -6.60 -2.13 -2.27
CA LYS A 221 -5.69 -1.92 -1.14
C LYS A 221 -4.35 -1.40 -1.66
N LEU A 222 -3.77 -0.43 -0.99
CA LEU A 222 -2.44 0.11 -1.31
C LEU A 222 -1.38 -0.71 -0.57
N GLY A 223 -0.98 -1.83 -1.19
CA GLY A 223 0.03 -2.74 -0.61
C GLY A 223 1.44 -2.17 -0.72
N ILE A 224 2.17 -2.12 0.38
CA ILE A 224 3.59 -1.76 0.41
C ILE A 224 4.43 -3.02 0.29
N PHE A 225 5.32 -3.05 -0.71
CA PHE A 225 6.18 -4.19 -1.02
C PHE A 225 7.65 -3.77 -1.01
N ALA A 226 8.54 -4.70 -0.67
CA ALA A 226 9.98 -4.49 -0.75
C ALA A 226 10.43 -4.42 -2.22
N ALA A 227 11.08 -3.32 -2.62
CA ALA A 227 11.61 -3.12 -3.97
C ALA A 227 12.93 -3.90 -4.19
N ARG A 228 13.65 -4.20 -3.12
CA ARG A 228 14.89 -4.96 -3.06
C ARG A 228 14.95 -5.72 -1.74
N ASP A 229 16.00 -6.51 -1.55
CA ASP A 229 16.30 -7.04 -0.22
C ASP A 229 16.57 -5.89 0.76
N ILE A 230 16.00 -5.99 1.96
CA ILE A 230 16.09 -4.98 3.02
C ILE A 230 16.73 -5.64 4.24
N GLU A 231 17.80 -5.05 4.73
CA GLU A 231 18.53 -5.60 5.86
C GLU A 231 17.85 -5.32 7.20
N ALA A 232 18.14 -6.13 8.20
CA ALA A 232 17.67 -5.88 9.57
C ALA A 232 18.12 -4.49 10.07
N GLN A 233 17.25 -3.79 10.77
CA GLN A 233 17.42 -2.42 11.27
C GLN A 233 17.39 -1.32 10.17
N GLU A 234 17.17 -1.67 8.92
CA GLU A 234 17.01 -0.68 7.85
C GLU A 234 15.64 0.01 7.94
N GLU A 235 15.64 1.35 7.79
CA GLU A 235 14.42 2.15 7.72
C GLU A 235 13.70 1.92 6.40
N LEU A 236 12.38 1.70 6.48
CA LEU A 236 11.50 1.46 5.34
C LEU A 236 11.04 2.81 4.76
N CYS A 237 11.23 2.99 3.47
CA CYS A 237 10.89 4.22 2.77
C CYS A 237 10.28 3.93 1.41
N PHE A 238 9.33 4.76 0.98
CA PHE A 238 8.81 4.72 -0.39
C PHE A 238 8.85 6.12 -1.02
N HIS A 239 8.64 6.21 -2.34
CA HIS A 239 8.60 7.49 -3.04
C HIS A 239 7.18 8.07 -3.00
N TYR A 240 6.99 9.22 -2.35
CA TYR A 240 5.65 9.81 -2.14
C TYR A 240 4.97 10.30 -3.42
N GLY A 241 5.73 10.59 -4.47
CA GLY A 241 5.21 10.95 -5.79
C GLY A 241 4.85 9.76 -6.70
N GLY A 242 4.93 8.52 -6.20
CA GLY A 242 4.68 7.33 -7.00
C GLY A 242 5.71 7.14 -8.12
N GLU A 243 5.29 6.50 -9.22
CA GLU A 243 6.16 6.26 -10.39
C GLU A 243 6.42 7.51 -11.22
N ASP A 244 5.55 8.51 -11.15
CA ASP A 244 5.70 9.77 -11.91
C ASP A 244 6.64 10.76 -11.21
N GLN A 245 7.94 10.48 -11.30
CA GLN A 245 9.00 11.27 -10.67
C GLN A 245 9.23 12.63 -11.35
N SER A 246 8.52 12.95 -12.43
CA SER A 246 8.79 14.12 -13.28
C SER A 246 8.08 15.41 -12.85
N LYS A 247 7.10 15.36 -11.93
CA LYS A 247 6.27 16.51 -11.57
C LYS A 247 6.91 17.40 -10.51
N ASN A 248 7.40 18.55 -10.94
CA ASN A 248 7.71 19.79 -10.21
C ASN A 248 8.41 19.67 -8.85
N ILE A 249 9.73 19.61 -8.89
CA ILE A 249 10.60 19.39 -7.73
C ILE A 249 11.24 20.71 -7.25
N ASN A 250 10.91 21.86 -7.79
CA ASN A 250 11.68 23.08 -7.56
C ASN A 250 11.19 23.99 -6.42
N GLU A 251 10.05 23.69 -5.81
CA GLU A 251 9.51 24.45 -4.69
C GLU A 251 8.75 23.53 -3.73
N GLY A 252 9.03 23.58 -2.44
CA GLY A 252 8.34 22.80 -1.44
C GLY A 252 9.15 22.51 -0.19
N LYS A 253 8.70 21.52 0.57
CA LYS A 253 9.36 21.05 1.78
C LYS A 253 10.67 20.34 1.44
N ALA A 254 11.75 20.67 2.16
CA ALA A 254 13.08 20.06 1.94
C ALA A 254 13.01 18.52 2.15
N CYS A 255 13.63 17.78 1.23
CA CYS A 255 13.79 16.34 1.35
C CYS A 255 15.00 16.00 2.23
N LEU A 256 14.79 15.16 3.24
CA LEU A 256 15.82 14.76 4.20
C LEU A 256 16.35 13.33 3.93
N CYS A 257 16.00 12.70 2.80
CA CYS A 257 16.32 11.28 2.56
C CYS A 257 17.82 10.98 2.44
N ALA A 258 18.64 11.99 2.14
CA ALA A 258 20.10 11.87 1.97
C ALA A 258 20.53 10.83 0.91
N ALA A 259 19.65 10.46 -0.03
CA ALA A 259 19.98 9.59 -1.16
C ALA A 259 20.92 10.30 -2.14
N ALA A 260 21.80 9.55 -2.80
CA ALA A 260 22.74 10.11 -3.78
C ALA A 260 22.05 10.82 -4.98
N ASN A 261 20.84 10.35 -5.32
CA ASN A 261 19.97 10.92 -6.36
C ASN A 261 18.89 11.85 -5.79
N CYS A 262 19.06 12.37 -4.56
CA CYS A 262 18.07 13.22 -3.93
C CYS A 262 17.86 14.51 -4.73
N THR A 263 16.61 14.83 -5.01
CA THR A 263 16.20 16.02 -5.76
C THR A 263 16.16 17.30 -4.91
N GLY A 264 16.38 17.18 -3.58
CA GLY A 264 16.41 18.28 -2.62
C GLY A 264 15.04 18.65 -2.04
N PHE A 265 13.94 18.28 -2.70
CA PHE A 265 12.58 18.59 -2.27
C PHE A 265 11.69 17.35 -2.18
N MET A 266 10.68 17.44 -1.32
CA MET A 266 9.62 16.43 -1.24
C MET A 266 8.70 16.54 -2.46
N PRO A 267 8.21 15.41 -3.01
CA PRO A 267 7.19 15.46 -4.05
C PRO A 267 5.93 16.19 -3.56
N ASN A 268 5.34 16.99 -4.42
CA ASN A 268 4.04 17.60 -4.14
C ASN A 268 2.92 16.65 -4.52
N THR A 269 1.98 16.41 -3.61
CA THR A 269 0.75 15.69 -3.91
C THR A 269 -0.18 16.66 -4.66
N SER A 270 -0.44 16.40 -5.93
CA SER A 270 -1.45 17.14 -6.73
C SER A 270 -2.60 16.20 -7.07
N ILE A 271 -3.81 16.71 -6.96
CA ILE A 271 -5.04 16.03 -7.41
C ILE A 271 -5.57 16.88 -8.57
N GLU A 272 -5.51 16.34 -9.77
CA GLU A 272 -6.05 16.97 -10.98
C GLU A 272 -7.59 16.95 -11.01
#